data_544e3c24ab114d626ba293a38936f776
#
_entry.id   544e3c24ab114d626ba293a38936f776
#
_cell.length_a   1.000
_cell.length_b   1.000
_cell.length_c   1.000
_cell.angle_alpha   90.00
_cell.angle_beta   90.00
_cell.angle_gamma   90.00
#
_symmetry.space_group_name_H-M   'P 1'
#
loop_
_entity.id
_entity.type
_entity.pdbx_description
1 polymer ?
#
loop_
_entity_poly.entity_id
_entity_poly.type
_entity_poly.pdbx_seq_one_letter_code
_entity_poly.pdbx_strand_id
1 'polypeptide(L)'
;TSQGVGLTTAQNLQIFCFSLALIQLTVAHIKVAIRNAKSLKILGDIGAILQLVGIYYLVLSLVVNPEVFSFGLVIGGVPIGTVAIALIGIGFVMSFVFANYEGNIIKSILTSLTNIVSVLLGVVNVFSDIVSYIRLWAVGLAGAAISATVNELAGPLLGNFMFMVIAIVLLVFGHGLNMVLNVLSVIVHGIRLNTLEFSSHLDMSWGGHKFKPFEE
;
A
#
# COMPACT_ATOMS: atom_id res chain seq x y z
N THR A 1 11.62 -29.70 -13.63
CA THR A 1 10.48 -30.20 -12.82
C THR A 1 9.96 -29.04 -12.00
N SER A 2 8.92 -28.37 -12.52
CA SER A 2 8.20 -27.31 -11.86
C SER A 2 7.38 -27.90 -10.71
N GLN A 3 7.95 -27.92 -9.53
CA GLN A 3 7.12 -27.95 -8.34
C GLN A 3 6.51 -26.56 -8.24
N GLY A 4 5.21 -26.45 -8.56
CA GLY A 4 4.47 -25.23 -8.42
C GLY A 4 4.48 -24.82 -6.95
N VAL A 5 5.29 -23.86 -6.60
CA VAL A 5 5.17 -23.13 -5.32
C VAL A 5 3.88 -22.34 -5.42
N GLY A 6 2.77 -23.03 -5.06
CA GLY A 6 1.45 -22.40 -5.07
C GLY A 6 1.39 -21.35 -3.97
N LEU A 7 0.96 -20.14 -4.32
CA LEU A 7 0.66 -19.10 -3.34
C LEU A 7 -0.51 -19.56 -2.44
N THR A 8 -0.39 -19.36 -1.15
CA THR A 8 -1.47 -19.61 -0.20
C THR A 8 -2.60 -18.58 -0.38
N THR A 9 -3.81 -18.92 0.07
CA THR A 9 -4.96 -17.98 0.03
C THR A 9 -4.63 -16.66 0.76
N ALA A 10 -3.91 -16.75 1.87
CA ALA A 10 -3.46 -15.57 2.62
C ALA A 10 -2.49 -14.69 1.81
N GLN A 11 -1.54 -15.30 1.08
CA GLN A 11 -0.61 -14.58 0.22
C GLN A 11 -1.32 -13.97 -1.00
N ASN A 12 -2.30 -14.63 -1.58
CA ASN A 12 -3.11 -14.06 -2.67
C ASN A 12 -3.88 -12.82 -2.21
N LEU A 13 -4.46 -12.86 -1.01
CA LEU A 13 -5.13 -11.69 -0.42
C LEU A 13 -4.13 -10.55 -0.14
N GLN A 14 -2.91 -10.89 0.28
CA GLN A 14 -1.85 -9.92 0.51
C GLN A 14 -1.41 -9.22 -0.79
N ILE A 15 -1.23 -9.98 -1.87
CA ILE A 15 -0.93 -9.43 -3.21
C ILE A 15 -2.06 -8.53 -3.67
N PHE A 16 -3.32 -8.91 -3.44
CA PHE A 16 -4.48 -8.07 -3.77
C PHE A 16 -4.43 -6.72 -3.04
N CYS A 17 -4.14 -6.71 -1.73
CA CYS A 17 -4.03 -5.47 -0.95
C CYS A 17 -2.88 -4.57 -1.45
N PHE A 18 -1.72 -5.15 -1.77
CA PHE A 18 -0.61 -4.37 -2.34
C PHE A 18 -0.90 -3.87 -3.76
N SER A 19 -1.66 -4.63 -4.55
CA SER A 19 -2.10 -4.18 -5.88
C SER A 19 -3.07 -2.99 -5.79
N LEU A 20 -3.94 -2.96 -4.77
CA LEU A 20 -4.76 -1.78 -4.47
C LEU A 20 -3.89 -0.57 -4.11
N ALA A 21 -2.83 -0.78 -3.31
CA ALA A 21 -1.87 0.28 -3.01
C ALA A 21 -1.25 0.84 -4.30
N LEU A 22 -0.76 -0.04 -5.17
CA LEU A 22 -0.15 0.37 -6.45
C LEU A 22 -1.12 1.20 -7.29
N ILE A 23 -2.37 0.74 -7.45
CA ILE A 23 -3.39 1.47 -8.23
C ILE A 23 -3.67 2.83 -7.60
N GLN A 24 -3.91 2.89 -6.30
CA GLN A 24 -4.27 4.12 -5.61
C GLN A 24 -3.14 5.16 -5.66
N LEU A 25 -1.90 4.76 -5.38
CA LEU A 25 -0.75 5.64 -5.42
C LEU A 25 -0.39 6.07 -6.86
N THR A 26 -0.54 5.16 -7.83
CA THR A 26 -0.37 5.52 -9.25
C THR A 26 -1.37 6.58 -9.68
N VAL A 27 -2.64 6.48 -9.28
CA VAL A 27 -3.66 7.51 -9.57
C VAL A 27 -3.28 8.85 -8.93
N ALA A 28 -2.71 8.85 -7.72
CA ALA A 28 -2.21 10.06 -7.09
C ALA A 28 -1.12 10.73 -7.92
N HIS A 29 -0.09 9.97 -8.30
CA HIS A 29 1.01 10.48 -9.13
C HIS A 29 0.55 10.94 -10.53
N ILE A 30 -0.41 10.23 -11.16
CA ILE A 30 -0.98 10.66 -12.43
C ILE A 30 -1.67 12.03 -12.30
N LYS A 31 -2.43 12.26 -11.21
CA LYS A 31 -3.07 13.56 -10.95
C LYS A 31 -2.04 14.67 -10.79
N VAL A 32 -0.94 14.41 -10.09
CA VAL A 32 0.17 15.37 -9.94
C VAL A 32 0.85 15.63 -11.28
N ALA A 33 1.13 14.59 -12.07
CA ALA A 33 1.72 14.70 -13.40
C ALA A 33 0.84 15.53 -14.36
N ILE A 34 -0.48 15.35 -14.33
CA ILE A 34 -1.42 16.16 -15.12
C ILE A 34 -1.38 17.63 -14.68
N ARG A 35 -1.29 17.90 -13.37
CA ARG A 35 -1.15 19.25 -12.83
C ARG A 35 0.14 19.91 -13.30
N ASN A 36 1.22 19.15 -13.40
CA ASN A 36 2.54 19.60 -13.80
C ASN A 36 2.82 19.49 -15.33
N ALA A 37 1.81 19.14 -16.14
CA ALA A 37 1.95 18.81 -17.57
C ALA A 37 2.57 19.93 -18.43
N LYS A 38 2.51 21.18 -17.98
CA LYS A 38 3.10 22.34 -18.66
C LYS A 38 4.58 22.62 -18.28
N SER A 39 5.14 21.83 -17.36
CA SER A 39 6.51 22.00 -16.87
C SER A 39 7.32 20.73 -17.04
N LEU A 40 8.65 20.84 -17.13
CA LEU A 40 9.54 19.68 -17.12
C LEU A 40 9.48 18.87 -15.80
N LYS A 41 8.77 19.35 -14.77
CA LYS A 41 8.46 18.61 -13.55
C LYS A 41 7.71 17.30 -13.82
N ILE A 42 6.95 17.23 -14.93
CA ILE A 42 6.27 15.99 -15.35
C ILE A 42 7.23 14.80 -15.50
N LEU A 43 8.49 15.04 -15.90
CA LEU A 43 9.50 13.97 -15.98
C LEU A 43 9.86 13.43 -14.59
N GLY A 44 9.88 14.30 -13.58
CA GLY A 44 10.03 13.87 -12.18
C GLY A 44 8.87 13.01 -11.69
N ASP A 45 7.63 13.41 -12.04
CA ASP A 45 6.42 12.67 -11.67
C ASP A 45 6.35 11.30 -12.37
N ILE A 46 6.76 11.22 -13.65
CA ILE A 46 6.91 9.96 -14.38
C ILE A 46 7.99 9.08 -13.71
N GLY A 47 9.10 9.68 -13.30
CA GLY A 47 10.15 9.00 -12.53
C GLY A 47 9.60 8.40 -11.24
N ALA A 48 8.74 9.12 -10.52
CA ALA A 48 8.09 8.63 -9.31
C ALA A 48 7.15 7.44 -9.59
N ILE A 49 6.42 7.43 -10.70
CA ILE A 49 5.59 6.28 -11.11
C ILE A 49 6.45 5.05 -11.43
N LEU A 50 7.56 5.23 -12.16
CA LEU A 50 8.50 4.14 -12.46
C LEU A 50 9.09 3.56 -11.18
N GLN A 51 9.48 4.42 -10.26
CA GLN A 51 9.99 4.04 -8.95
C GLN A 51 8.94 3.28 -8.12
N LEU A 52 7.69 3.74 -8.13
CA LEU A 52 6.57 3.09 -7.44
C LEU A 52 6.38 1.65 -7.94
N VAL A 53 6.40 1.42 -9.27
CA VAL A 53 6.27 0.08 -9.87
C VAL A 53 7.46 -0.82 -9.48
N GLY A 54 8.68 -0.28 -9.50
CA GLY A 54 9.86 -1.03 -9.10
C GLY A 54 9.83 -1.42 -7.61
N ILE A 55 9.45 -0.49 -6.73
CA ILE A 55 9.31 -0.73 -5.29
C ILE A 55 8.18 -1.73 -5.01
N TYR A 56 7.07 -1.68 -5.76
CA TYR A 56 6.00 -2.66 -5.63
C TYR A 56 6.52 -4.10 -5.82
N TYR A 57 7.32 -4.36 -6.87
CA TYR A 57 7.93 -5.68 -7.05
C TYR A 57 8.86 -6.07 -5.90
N LEU A 58 9.62 -5.11 -5.37
CA LEU A 58 10.49 -5.32 -4.22
C LEU A 58 9.68 -5.70 -2.97
N VAL A 59 8.53 -5.05 -2.74
CA VAL A 59 7.61 -5.40 -1.66
C VAL A 59 7.07 -6.83 -1.84
N LEU A 60 6.66 -7.23 -3.05
CA LEU A 60 6.22 -8.60 -3.31
C LEU A 60 7.31 -9.63 -3.00
N SER A 61 8.54 -9.35 -3.40
CA SER A 61 9.68 -10.23 -3.16
C SER A 61 10.04 -10.33 -1.67
N LEU A 62 10.04 -9.22 -0.93
CA LEU A 62 10.48 -9.21 0.47
C LEU A 62 9.39 -9.60 1.46
N VAL A 63 8.13 -9.24 1.18
CA VAL A 63 7.04 -9.33 2.17
C VAL A 63 6.12 -10.52 1.90
N VAL A 64 5.84 -10.84 0.63
CA VAL A 64 4.87 -11.90 0.29
C VAL A 64 5.57 -13.27 0.23
N ASN A 65 6.45 -13.45 -0.73
CA ASN A 65 7.16 -14.71 -0.90
C ASN A 65 8.45 -14.51 -1.73
N PRO A 66 9.65 -14.59 -1.12
CA PRO A 66 10.91 -14.43 -1.82
C PRO A 66 11.24 -15.58 -2.79
N GLU A 67 10.60 -16.75 -2.64
CA GLU A 67 10.83 -17.90 -3.55
C GLU A 67 10.03 -17.73 -4.85
N VAL A 68 8.80 -17.24 -4.78
CA VAL A 68 7.93 -16.98 -5.95
C VAL A 68 8.37 -15.73 -6.69
N PHE A 69 8.64 -14.65 -5.95
CA PHE A 69 9.05 -13.35 -6.50
C PHE A 69 10.56 -13.13 -6.39
N SER A 70 11.35 -14.16 -6.71
CA SER A 70 12.82 -14.07 -6.64
C SER A 70 13.38 -13.05 -7.63
N PHE A 71 14.50 -12.43 -7.27
CA PHE A 71 15.21 -11.52 -8.19
C PHE A 71 15.69 -12.20 -9.47
N GLY A 72 15.85 -13.53 -9.46
CA GLY A 72 16.18 -14.34 -10.62
C GLY A 72 14.99 -14.81 -11.45
N LEU A 73 13.76 -14.41 -11.11
CA LEU A 73 12.56 -14.78 -11.85
C LEU A 73 12.64 -14.23 -13.27
N VAL A 74 12.62 -15.14 -14.25
CA VAL A 74 12.63 -14.78 -15.68
C VAL A 74 11.26 -15.07 -16.27
N ILE A 75 10.58 -14.04 -16.76
CA ILE A 75 9.30 -14.15 -17.47
C ILE A 75 9.52 -13.67 -18.91
N GLY A 76 9.28 -14.56 -19.89
CA GLY A 76 9.45 -14.20 -21.31
C GLY A 76 10.90 -13.86 -21.71
N GLY A 77 11.92 -14.40 -20.99
CA GLY A 77 13.33 -14.09 -21.24
C GLY A 77 13.85 -12.82 -20.55
N VAL A 78 13.01 -12.11 -19.79
CA VAL A 78 13.39 -10.88 -19.08
C VAL A 78 13.47 -11.15 -17.57
N PRO A 79 14.62 -10.86 -16.93
CA PRO A 79 14.79 -11.01 -15.48
C PRO A 79 14.04 -9.86 -14.76
N ILE A 80 12.89 -10.18 -14.18
CA ILE A 80 11.98 -9.17 -13.59
C ILE A 80 12.62 -8.44 -12.41
N GLY A 81 13.42 -9.13 -11.59
CA GLY A 81 14.09 -8.49 -10.46
C GLY A 81 15.08 -7.41 -10.90
N THR A 82 15.87 -7.66 -11.96
CA THR A 82 16.79 -6.65 -12.51
C THR A 82 16.05 -5.48 -13.14
N VAL A 83 14.92 -5.74 -13.80
CA VAL A 83 14.06 -4.68 -14.35
C VAL A 83 13.49 -3.82 -13.22
N ALA A 84 13.05 -4.42 -12.11
CA ALA A 84 12.54 -3.67 -10.96
C ALA A 84 13.61 -2.75 -10.37
N ILE A 85 14.83 -3.25 -10.18
CA ILE A 85 15.95 -2.43 -9.70
C ILE A 85 16.29 -1.31 -10.69
N ALA A 86 16.29 -1.60 -11.98
CA ALA A 86 16.51 -0.59 -13.02
C ALA A 86 15.42 0.49 -13.00
N LEU A 87 14.15 0.12 -12.84
CA LEU A 87 13.03 1.05 -12.73
C LEU A 87 13.16 1.96 -11.49
N ILE A 88 13.58 1.40 -10.35
CA ILE A 88 13.85 2.19 -9.14
C ILE A 88 14.99 3.19 -9.40
N GLY A 89 16.10 2.73 -9.99
CA GLY A 89 17.26 3.57 -10.26
C GLY A 89 16.96 4.68 -11.27
N ILE A 90 16.32 4.36 -12.39
CA ILE A 90 15.93 5.34 -13.41
C ILE A 90 14.90 6.32 -12.83
N GLY A 91 13.90 5.81 -12.13
CA GLY A 91 12.88 6.64 -11.48
C GLY A 91 13.48 7.58 -10.45
N PHE A 92 14.44 7.11 -9.65
CA PHE A 92 15.16 7.92 -8.68
C PHE A 92 15.95 9.04 -9.36
N VAL A 93 16.73 8.72 -10.41
CA VAL A 93 17.51 9.74 -11.16
C VAL A 93 16.60 10.78 -11.80
N MET A 94 15.48 10.34 -12.40
CA MET A 94 14.50 11.28 -12.99
C MET A 94 13.88 12.19 -11.93
N SER A 95 13.43 11.62 -10.82
CA SER A 95 12.89 12.41 -9.70
C SER A 95 13.95 13.36 -9.12
N PHE A 96 15.19 12.89 -8.94
CA PHE A 96 16.29 13.71 -8.42
C PHE A 96 16.58 14.92 -9.28
N VAL A 97 16.59 14.76 -10.61
CA VAL A 97 16.91 15.84 -11.56
C VAL A 97 15.74 16.80 -11.76
N PHE A 98 14.50 16.31 -11.83
CA PHE A 98 13.36 17.11 -12.30
C PHE A 98 12.35 17.48 -11.22
N ALA A 99 12.36 16.88 -10.02
CA ALA A 99 11.40 17.20 -8.97
C ALA A 99 11.42 18.69 -8.55
N ASN A 100 12.62 19.29 -8.47
CA ASN A 100 12.82 20.68 -8.07
C ASN A 100 13.09 21.63 -9.27
N TYR A 101 12.58 21.29 -10.46
CA TYR A 101 12.84 22.08 -11.66
C TYR A 101 12.15 23.45 -11.62
N GLU A 102 12.96 24.53 -11.64
CA GLU A 102 12.52 25.94 -11.67
C GLU A 102 13.08 26.71 -12.88
N GLY A 103 13.19 26.06 -14.05
CA GLY A 103 13.69 26.69 -15.27
C GLY A 103 15.17 26.41 -15.59
N ASN A 104 16.00 26.02 -14.60
CA ASN A 104 17.42 25.69 -14.76
C ASN A 104 17.69 24.28 -14.17
N ILE A 105 18.18 23.35 -15.00
CA ILE A 105 18.50 21.98 -14.58
C ILE A 105 19.64 21.95 -13.56
N ILE A 106 20.66 22.80 -13.74
CA ILE A 106 21.81 22.88 -12.83
C ILE A 106 21.37 23.33 -11.42
N LYS A 107 20.46 24.31 -11.33
CA LYS A 107 19.90 24.76 -10.06
C LYS A 107 19.05 23.66 -9.40
N SER A 108 18.29 22.93 -10.20
CA SER A 108 17.49 21.78 -9.71
C SER A 108 18.39 20.69 -9.10
N ILE A 109 19.46 20.31 -9.77
CA ILE A 109 20.43 19.31 -9.27
C ILE A 109 21.10 19.82 -8.00
N LEU A 110 21.51 21.08 -7.94
CA LEU A 110 22.15 21.64 -6.75
C LEU A 110 21.18 21.69 -5.55
N THR A 111 19.92 22.04 -5.76
CA THR A 111 18.88 22.02 -4.74
C THR A 111 18.60 20.59 -4.28
N SER A 112 18.55 19.63 -5.19
CA SER A 112 18.36 18.21 -4.85
C SER A 112 19.58 17.64 -4.12
N LEU A 113 20.78 18.10 -4.43
CA LEU A 113 22.00 17.70 -3.73
C LEU A 113 22.05 18.22 -2.29
N THR A 114 21.62 19.46 -2.06
CA THR A 114 21.48 20.02 -0.70
C THR A 114 20.41 19.28 0.11
N ASN A 115 19.38 18.76 -0.56
CA ASN A 115 18.28 18.02 0.06
C ASN A 115 18.35 16.50 -0.17
N ILE A 116 19.54 15.94 -0.41
CA ILE A 116 19.72 14.53 -0.77
C ILE A 116 19.10 13.57 0.25
N VAL A 117 19.16 13.92 1.54
CA VAL A 117 18.56 13.12 2.61
C VAL A 117 17.02 13.06 2.44
N SER A 118 16.39 14.19 2.12
CA SER A 118 14.94 14.25 1.88
C SER A 118 14.53 13.44 0.64
N VAL A 119 15.34 13.45 -0.41
CA VAL A 119 15.09 12.67 -1.63
C VAL A 119 15.23 11.17 -1.37
N LEU A 120 16.25 10.77 -0.62
CA LEU A 120 16.42 9.37 -0.20
C LEU A 120 15.29 8.90 0.72
N LEU A 121 14.88 9.74 1.68
CA LEU A 121 13.73 9.45 2.55
C LEU A 121 12.44 9.34 1.74
N GLY A 122 12.30 10.06 0.64
CA GLY A 122 11.17 9.93 -0.28
C GLY A 122 11.02 8.51 -0.81
N VAL A 123 12.12 7.85 -1.20
CA VAL A 123 12.11 6.44 -1.65
C VAL A 123 11.65 5.50 -0.53
N VAL A 124 12.19 5.72 0.68
CA VAL A 124 11.81 4.91 1.85
C VAL A 124 10.34 5.12 2.21
N ASN A 125 9.83 6.35 2.08
CA ASN A 125 8.42 6.65 2.33
C ASN A 125 7.51 5.91 1.33
N VAL A 126 7.83 5.91 0.04
CA VAL A 126 7.06 5.14 -0.97
C VAL A 126 7.01 3.65 -0.62
N PHE A 127 8.13 3.07 -0.21
CA PHE A 127 8.17 1.68 0.26
C PHE A 127 7.28 1.47 1.49
N SER A 128 7.40 2.35 2.49
CA SER A 128 6.61 2.33 3.72
C SER A 128 5.10 2.47 3.43
N ASP A 129 4.74 3.35 2.50
CA ASP A 129 3.35 3.60 2.14
C ASP A 129 2.71 2.37 1.48
N ILE A 130 3.42 1.70 0.56
CA ILE A 130 2.94 0.43 -0.02
C ILE A 130 2.78 -0.64 1.07
N VAL A 131 3.80 -0.81 1.92
CA VAL A 131 3.77 -1.81 3.00
C VAL A 131 2.66 -1.51 4.01
N SER A 132 2.29 -0.24 4.20
CA SER A 132 1.19 0.16 5.11
C SER A 132 -0.16 -0.49 4.75
N TYR A 133 -0.38 -0.87 3.48
CA TYR A 133 -1.58 -1.58 3.04
C TYR A 133 -1.69 -3.03 3.56
N ILE A 134 -0.61 -3.58 4.14
CA ILE A 134 -0.66 -4.88 4.84
C ILE A 134 -1.70 -4.87 5.97
N ARG A 135 -2.02 -3.71 6.49
CA ARG A 135 -3.03 -3.52 7.53
C ARG A 135 -4.41 -3.95 7.09
N LEU A 136 -4.78 -3.71 5.81
CA LEU A 136 -6.05 -4.19 5.25
C LEU A 136 -6.09 -5.71 5.20
N TRP A 137 -4.98 -6.33 4.78
CA TRP A 137 -4.82 -7.78 4.79
C TRP A 137 -4.93 -8.37 6.20
N ALA A 138 -4.23 -7.78 7.18
CA ALA A 138 -4.24 -8.25 8.56
C ALA A 138 -5.64 -8.21 9.19
N VAL A 139 -6.40 -7.13 8.97
CA VAL A 139 -7.78 -7.00 9.46
C VAL A 139 -8.70 -8.02 8.78
N GLY A 140 -8.59 -8.20 7.45
CA GLY A 140 -9.37 -9.20 6.74
C GLY A 140 -9.10 -10.63 7.23
N LEU A 141 -7.82 -10.95 7.45
CA LEU A 141 -7.42 -12.26 7.97
C LEU A 141 -7.93 -12.49 9.41
N ALA A 142 -7.82 -11.47 10.27
CA ALA A 142 -8.32 -11.54 11.64
C ALA A 142 -9.84 -11.76 11.69
N GLY A 143 -10.61 -11.03 10.86
CA GLY A 143 -12.05 -11.22 10.76
C GLY A 143 -12.45 -12.61 10.27
N ALA A 144 -11.72 -13.15 9.29
CA ALA A 144 -11.92 -14.51 8.81
C ALA A 144 -11.61 -15.55 9.89
N ALA A 145 -10.52 -15.37 10.65
CA ALA A 145 -10.15 -16.26 11.75
C ALA A 145 -11.20 -16.26 12.88
N ILE A 146 -11.68 -15.08 13.28
CA ILE A 146 -12.77 -14.96 14.28
C ILE A 146 -14.02 -15.71 13.80
N SER A 147 -14.44 -15.50 12.54
CA SER A 147 -15.59 -16.21 11.96
C SER A 147 -15.41 -17.73 11.97
N ALA A 148 -14.24 -18.22 11.58
CA ALA A 148 -13.92 -19.65 11.59
C ALA A 148 -14.01 -20.22 13.00
N THR A 149 -13.38 -19.56 13.98
CA THR A 149 -13.41 -20.00 15.39
C THR A 149 -14.82 -20.04 15.96
N VAL A 150 -15.64 -19.01 15.68
CA VAL A 150 -17.04 -18.99 16.13
C VAL A 150 -17.83 -20.16 15.54
N ASN A 151 -17.63 -20.48 14.25
CA ASN A 151 -18.28 -21.60 13.60
C ASN A 151 -17.81 -22.96 14.14
N GLU A 152 -16.50 -23.09 14.39
CA GLU A 152 -15.95 -24.33 14.98
C GLU A 152 -16.48 -24.59 16.37
N LEU A 153 -16.63 -23.55 17.21
CA LEU A 153 -17.19 -23.67 18.54
C LEU A 153 -18.71 -23.98 18.52
N ALA A 154 -19.45 -23.39 17.60
CA ALA A 154 -20.90 -23.57 17.49
C ALA A 154 -21.29 -24.93 16.86
N GLY A 155 -20.45 -25.47 15.95
CA GLY A 155 -20.76 -26.69 15.19
C GLY A 155 -21.17 -27.88 16.05
N PRO A 156 -20.36 -28.30 17.03
CA PRO A 156 -20.70 -29.43 17.92
C PRO A 156 -21.95 -29.17 18.79
N LEU A 157 -22.23 -27.93 19.13
CA LEU A 157 -23.38 -27.54 19.95
C LEU A 157 -24.71 -27.62 19.19
N LEU A 158 -24.69 -27.38 17.87
CA LEU A 158 -25.87 -27.46 17.01
C LEU A 158 -26.40 -28.91 16.86
N GLY A 159 -25.55 -29.94 17.11
CA GLY A 159 -25.92 -31.32 17.06
C GLY A 159 -26.79 -31.81 18.26
N ASN A 160 -26.86 -31.05 19.34
CA ASN A 160 -27.58 -31.35 20.55
C ASN A 160 -28.70 -30.36 20.83
N PHE A 161 -29.94 -30.80 20.85
CA PHE A 161 -31.11 -29.94 21.08
C PHE A 161 -31.02 -29.12 22.38
N MET A 162 -30.41 -29.68 23.43
CA MET A 162 -30.23 -28.99 24.72
C MET A 162 -29.25 -27.80 24.61
N PHE A 163 -28.22 -27.89 23.75
CA PHE A 163 -27.20 -26.85 23.59
C PHE A 163 -27.44 -25.92 22.40
N MET A 164 -28.51 -26.18 21.61
CA MET A 164 -28.80 -25.40 20.40
C MET A 164 -29.04 -23.91 20.69
N VAL A 165 -29.67 -23.58 21.82
CA VAL A 165 -29.89 -22.18 22.22
C VAL A 165 -28.56 -21.46 22.48
N ILE A 166 -27.62 -22.14 23.14
CA ILE A 166 -26.27 -21.61 23.42
C ILE A 166 -25.52 -21.41 22.10
N ALA A 167 -25.62 -22.38 21.17
CA ALA A 167 -25.00 -22.25 19.85
C ALA A 167 -25.54 -21.05 19.06
N ILE A 168 -26.85 -20.80 19.06
CA ILE A 168 -27.46 -19.67 18.38
C ILE A 168 -26.98 -18.34 19.00
N VAL A 169 -26.96 -18.25 20.33
CA VAL A 169 -26.46 -17.06 21.02
C VAL A 169 -24.98 -16.82 20.68
N LEU A 170 -24.14 -17.86 20.67
CA LEU A 170 -22.72 -17.79 20.31
C LEU A 170 -22.52 -17.30 18.87
N LEU A 171 -23.29 -17.84 17.92
CA LEU A 171 -23.22 -17.44 16.51
C LEU A 171 -23.65 -15.98 16.32
N VAL A 172 -24.79 -15.58 16.87
CA VAL A 172 -25.32 -14.21 16.72
C VAL A 172 -24.36 -13.20 17.36
N PHE A 173 -23.92 -13.48 18.58
CA PHE A 173 -23.01 -12.59 19.30
C PHE A 173 -21.61 -12.56 18.64
N GLY A 174 -21.05 -13.73 18.32
CA GLY A 174 -19.72 -13.85 17.72
C GLY A 174 -19.63 -13.19 16.35
N HIS A 175 -20.55 -13.48 15.44
CA HIS A 175 -20.58 -12.84 14.12
C HIS A 175 -21.00 -11.37 14.21
N GLY A 176 -21.92 -10.99 15.09
CA GLY A 176 -22.31 -9.61 15.32
C GLY A 176 -21.13 -8.76 15.78
N LEU A 177 -20.38 -9.25 16.78
CA LEU A 177 -19.19 -8.58 17.30
C LEU A 177 -18.09 -8.49 16.22
N ASN A 178 -17.85 -9.57 15.48
CA ASN A 178 -16.90 -9.58 14.36
C ASN A 178 -17.28 -8.57 13.28
N MET A 179 -18.55 -8.45 12.93
CA MET A 179 -19.03 -7.46 11.97
C MET A 179 -18.77 -6.02 12.45
N VAL A 180 -19.08 -5.70 13.72
CA VAL A 180 -18.82 -4.38 14.30
C VAL A 180 -17.34 -4.05 14.30
N LEU A 181 -16.49 -5.00 14.71
CA LEU A 181 -15.03 -4.82 14.71
C LEU A 181 -14.47 -4.60 13.31
N ASN A 182 -14.94 -5.35 12.31
CA ASN A 182 -14.51 -5.19 10.93
C ASN A 182 -14.94 -3.83 10.36
N VAL A 183 -16.19 -3.39 10.57
CA VAL A 183 -16.67 -2.08 10.12
C VAL A 183 -15.83 -0.96 10.75
N LEU A 184 -15.62 -1.01 12.07
CA LEU A 184 -14.79 -0.03 12.76
C LEU A 184 -13.36 0.01 12.21
N SER A 185 -12.75 -1.16 12.02
CA SER A 185 -11.40 -1.29 11.48
C SER A 185 -11.29 -0.75 10.06
N VAL A 186 -12.25 -1.03 9.17
CA VAL A 186 -12.28 -0.50 7.81
C VAL A 186 -12.38 1.01 7.80
N ILE A 187 -13.23 1.60 8.65
CA ILE A 187 -13.35 3.05 8.77
C ILE A 187 -12.02 3.66 9.23
N VAL A 188 -11.47 3.19 10.35
CA VAL A 188 -10.23 3.74 10.93
C VAL A 188 -9.04 3.60 9.97
N HIS A 189 -8.84 2.40 9.42
CA HIS A 189 -7.69 2.14 8.55
C HIS A 189 -7.87 2.72 7.15
N GLY A 190 -9.08 2.68 6.60
CA GLY A 190 -9.40 3.28 5.30
C GLY A 190 -9.25 4.80 5.30
N ILE A 191 -9.74 5.48 6.35
CA ILE A 191 -9.54 6.92 6.50
C ILE A 191 -8.05 7.24 6.59
N ARG A 192 -7.31 6.51 7.41
CA ARG A 192 -5.87 6.73 7.56
C ARG A 192 -5.11 6.57 6.25
N LEU A 193 -5.36 5.51 5.48
CA LEU A 193 -4.72 5.29 4.18
C LEU A 193 -5.00 6.44 3.20
N ASN A 194 -6.23 6.95 3.18
CA ASN A 194 -6.60 8.07 2.32
C ASN A 194 -6.05 9.41 2.79
N THR A 195 -6.02 9.67 4.10
CA THR A 195 -5.61 10.97 4.63
C THR A 195 -4.10 11.12 4.80
N LEU A 196 -3.37 10.04 5.01
CA LEU A 196 -1.93 10.08 5.18
C LEU A 196 -1.22 9.66 3.90
N GLU A 197 -1.36 8.39 3.50
CA GLU A 197 -0.60 7.82 2.40
C GLU A 197 -1.01 8.42 1.04
N PHE A 198 -2.31 8.42 0.72
CA PHE A 198 -2.77 8.94 -0.58
C PHE A 198 -2.61 10.46 -0.72
N SER A 199 -2.88 11.23 0.35
CA SER A 199 -2.79 12.69 0.29
C SER A 199 -1.35 13.19 0.19
N SER A 200 -0.38 12.48 0.79
CA SER A 200 1.04 12.81 0.66
C SER A 200 1.53 12.69 -0.79
N HIS A 201 1.07 11.66 -1.51
CA HIS A 201 1.39 11.47 -2.93
C HIS A 201 0.63 12.41 -3.87
N LEU A 202 -0.40 13.11 -3.39
CA LEU A 202 -1.10 14.19 -4.12
C LEU A 202 -0.43 15.56 -3.94
N ASP A 203 0.63 15.64 -3.13
CA ASP A 203 1.28 16.89 -2.77
C ASP A 203 0.26 17.89 -2.16
N MET A 204 -0.59 17.37 -1.26
CA MET A 204 -1.60 18.16 -0.54
C MET A 204 -1.04 18.64 0.79
N SER A 205 -1.13 19.93 1.03
CA SER A 205 -0.86 20.49 2.35
C SER A 205 -2.15 20.61 3.15
N TRP A 206 -2.17 19.99 4.33
CA TRP A 206 -3.28 20.16 5.26
C TRP A 206 -3.17 21.53 5.93
N GLY A 207 -4.12 22.42 5.66
CA GLY A 207 -4.23 23.73 6.28
C GLY A 207 -5.58 23.88 6.97
N GLY A 208 -5.63 24.69 8.02
CA GLY A 208 -6.85 25.01 8.74
C GLY A 208 -6.71 26.35 9.43
N HIS A 209 -7.84 26.98 9.70
CA HIS A 209 -7.86 28.17 10.54
C HIS A 209 -7.78 27.74 12.00
N LYS A 210 -6.92 28.44 12.76
CA LYS A 210 -6.84 28.23 14.21
C LYS A 210 -8.19 28.59 14.81
N PHE A 211 -8.78 27.65 15.56
CA PHE A 211 -10.01 27.91 16.28
C PHE A 211 -9.75 28.95 17.39
N LYS A 212 -10.40 30.12 17.28
CA LYS A 212 -10.30 31.21 18.25
C LYS A 212 -11.72 31.58 18.68
N PRO A 213 -12.28 30.95 19.71
CA PRO A 213 -13.69 31.05 20.04
C PRO A 213 -14.12 32.42 20.59
N PHE A 214 -13.18 33.30 20.97
CA PHE A 214 -13.44 34.59 21.61
C PHE A 214 -12.63 35.77 21.01
N GLU A 215 -12.14 35.64 19.78
CA GLU A 215 -11.59 36.77 19.05
C GLU A 215 -12.68 37.37 18.16
N GLU A 216 -13.18 38.59 18.51
CA GLU A 216 -13.96 39.45 17.62
C GLU A 216 -13.06 40.18 16.61
#